data_87ed0ad59c4b85128099023ab3aed405
#
_entry.id   87ed0ad59c4b85128099023ab3aed405
#
_cell.length_a   1.000
_cell.length_b   1.000
_cell.length_c   1.000
_cell.angle_alpha   90.00
_cell.angle_beta   90.00
_cell.angle_gamma   90.00
#
_symmetry.space_group_name_H-M   'P 1'
#
loop_
_entity.id
_entity.type
_entity.pdbx_description
1 polymer ?
#
loop_
_entity_poly.entity_id
_entity_poly.type
_entity_poly.pdbx_seq_one_letter_code
_entity_poly.pdbx_strand_id
1 'polypeptide(L)'
;ADNQSWQTGFNQSIIWQINKHSGYGGNDSLTMQLWSDIYDDSVKIRNIHPVRGARKLYGPNQYFLSNRNFSAESDTVYLIEISDMMSSSSEQLDVTLLSNSDHYFMSPSGRQSIAKLLATNDSRMLGAIRDDSWIQYVHNSMDTASGNAAVYHGTIDNFESTPLVSGVILSDSIKDYGYPNIASTGIDPDDKECVVAFNYTSPIDSAGVGCYYMDTNQVYSDFNLIKLGEAPINTFVDSLDRWGDYFAIQRQYNSPCNVWTAGMYGKQGGNGTWIGRVAVEEACRIPVPIEDTL
;
A
#
# COMPACT_ATOMS: atom_id res chain seq x y z
N ALA A 1 27.59 -7.37 1.52
CA ALA A 1 27.05 -8.47 2.32
C ALA A 1 26.00 -7.87 3.24
N ASP A 2 24.79 -8.20 2.96
CA ASP A 2 23.62 -7.69 3.65
C ASP A 2 23.54 -8.33 5.04
N ASN A 3 24.06 -7.65 6.01
CA ASN A 3 24.20 -8.17 7.37
C ASN A 3 22.95 -7.87 8.21
N GLN A 4 21.78 -8.17 7.68
CA GLN A 4 20.54 -8.03 8.43
C GLN A 4 20.26 -9.31 9.19
N SER A 5 20.67 -9.34 10.44
CA SER A 5 20.58 -10.52 11.33
C SER A 5 19.15 -11.09 11.43
N TRP A 6 18.12 -10.28 11.28
CA TRP A 6 16.74 -10.74 11.29
C TRP A 6 16.31 -11.44 9.98
N GLN A 7 17.05 -11.27 8.86
CA GLN A 7 16.79 -12.02 7.64
C GLN A 7 17.20 -13.48 7.76
N THR A 8 18.20 -13.78 8.58
CA THR A 8 18.63 -15.16 8.79
C THR A 8 17.62 -15.98 9.56
N GLY A 9 16.70 -15.34 10.27
CA GLY A 9 15.59 -15.99 10.97
C GLY A 9 14.32 -16.21 10.13
N PHE A 10 14.25 -15.64 8.90
CA PHE A 10 13.08 -15.84 8.05
C PHE A 10 13.05 -17.27 7.52
N ASN A 11 12.00 -18.00 7.84
CA ASN A 11 11.80 -19.37 7.38
C ASN A 11 10.97 -19.43 6.11
N GLN A 12 9.74 -18.95 6.15
CA GLN A 12 8.82 -18.93 5.01
C GLN A 12 7.67 -17.95 5.24
N SER A 13 7.01 -17.51 4.17
CA SER A 13 5.70 -16.89 4.22
C SER A 13 4.62 -17.96 4.15
N ILE A 14 3.49 -17.69 4.80
CA ILE A 14 2.30 -18.53 4.74
C ILE A 14 1.08 -17.67 4.45
N ILE A 15 0.10 -18.24 3.75
CA ILE A 15 -1.22 -17.63 3.54
C ILE A 15 -2.26 -18.57 4.16
N TRP A 16 -3.07 -18.03 5.06
CA TRP A 16 -4.23 -18.71 5.60
C TRP A 16 -5.48 -18.26 4.86
N GLN A 17 -6.11 -19.20 4.19
CA GLN A 17 -7.41 -19.00 3.56
C GLN A 17 -8.48 -19.58 4.48
N ILE A 18 -9.47 -18.76 4.88
CA ILE A 18 -10.49 -19.15 5.86
C ILE A 18 -11.87 -18.90 5.26
N ASN A 19 -12.73 -19.92 5.34
CA ASN A 19 -14.12 -19.78 4.90
C ASN A 19 -14.91 -18.91 5.90
N LYS A 20 -15.25 -17.69 5.48
CA LYS A 20 -15.96 -16.74 6.34
C LYS A 20 -17.35 -17.21 6.77
N HIS A 21 -18.05 -17.99 5.93
CA HIS A 21 -19.38 -18.52 6.29
C HIS A 21 -19.29 -19.55 7.40
N SER A 22 -18.22 -20.35 7.46
CA SER A 22 -17.95 -21.24 8.58
C SER A 22 -17.78 -20.47 9.89
N GLY A 23 -17.06 -19.32 9.84
CA GLY A 23 -16.90 -18.46 11.02
C GLY A 23 -18.19 -17.74 11.43
N TYR A 24 -18.88 -17.15 10.50
CA TYR A 24 -20.15 -16.43 10.79
C TYR A 24 -21.29 -17.39 11.19
N GLY A 25 -21.24 -18.63 10.75
CA GLY A 25 -22.18 -19.68 11.15
C GLY A 25 -21.98 -20.18 12.59
N GLY A 26 -20.91 -19.75 13.26
CA GLY A 26 -20.59 -20.19 14.63
C GLY A 26 -20.24 -21.67 14.72
N ASN A 27 -19.60 -22.22 13.69
CA ASN A 27 -19.18 -23.62 13.68
C ASN A 27 -18.05 -23.83 14.70
N ASP A 28 -18.04 -24.98 15.36
CA ASP A 28 -17.02 -25.36 16.36
C ASP A 28 -15.61 -25.44 15.76
N SER A 29 -15.51 -25.63 14.44
CA SER A 29 -14.26 -25.62 13.68
C SER A 29 -14.37 -24.78 12.42
N LEU A 30 -13.29 -24.06 12.08
CA LEU A 30 -13.22 -23.28 10.85
C LEU A 30 -12.72 -24.18 9.71
N THR A 31 -13.40 -24.10 8.55
CA THR A 31 -12.84 -24.65 7.32
C THR A 31 -11.74 -23.69 6.85
N MET A 32 -10.51 -24.23 6.74
CA MET A 32 -9.34 -23.42 6.39
C MET A 32 -8.36 -24.21 5.50
N GLN A 33 -7.62 -23.48 4.71
CA GLN A 33 -6.52 -23.95 3.87
C GLN A 33 -5.25 -23.18 4.24
N LEU A 34 -4.14 -23.87 4.38
CA LEU A 34 -2.82 -23.27 4.58
C LEU A 34 -2.00 -23.43 3.31
N TRP A 35 -1.49 -22.33 2.83
CA TRP A 35 -0.52 -22.25 1.74
C TRP A 35 0.85 -21.93 2.33
N SER A 36 1.82 -22.78 2.04
CA SER A 36 3.23 -22.64 2.46
C SER A 36 4.14 -22.90 1.28
N ASP A 37 5.44 -22.80 1.51
CA ASP A 37 6.45 -23.05 0.48
C ASP A 37 6.27 -22.19 -0.77
N ILE A 38 6.04 -20.88 -0.54
CA ILE A 38 5.81 -19.90 -1.60
C ILE A 38 7.17 -19.41 -2.12
N TYR A 39 7.51 -19.83 -3.33
CA TYR A 39 8.80 -19.58 -3.97
C TYR A 39 8.65 -19.05 -5.40
N ASP A 40 9.68 -18.36 -5.85
CA ASP A 40 10.00 -18.13 -7.27
C ASP A 40 11.37 -18.79 -7.51
N ASP A 41 11.42 -19.88 -8.25
CA ASP A 41 12.56 -20.79 -8.35
C ASP A 41 13.08 -21.21 -6.96
N SER A 42 14.27 -20.73 -6.58
CA SER A 42 14.89 -20.98 -5.27
C SER A 42 14.71 -19.84 -4.26
N VAL A 43 14.03 -18.74 -4.65
CA VAL A 43 13.86 -17.54 -3.82
C VAL A 43 12.58 -17.63 -3.01
N LYS A 44 12.70 -17.62 -1.68
CA LYS A 44 11.56 -17.56 -0.77
C LYS A 44 10.90 -16.18 -0.87
N ILE A 45 9.61 -16.17 -1.21
CA ILE A 45 8.82 -14.94 -1.25
C ILE A 45 8.49 -14.51 0.17
N ARG A 46 8.70 -13.22 0.49
CA ARG A 46 8.44 -12.64 1.81
C ARG A 46 7.61 -11.37 1.71
N ASN A 47 7.07 -10.93 2.85
CA ASN A 47 6.27 -9.70 2.92
C ASN A 47 5.10 -9.68 1.91
N ILE A 48 4.38 -10.78 1.84
CA ILE A 48 3.23 -10.95 0.95
C ILE A 48 2.10 -10.03 1.44
N HIS A 49 1.58 -9.18 0.55
CA HIS A 49 0.50 -8.24 0.82
C HIS A 49 -0.76 -8.61 0.02
N PRO A 50 -1.94 -8.72 0.64
CA PRO A 50 -3.17 -9.04 -0.05
C PRO A 50 -3.64 -7.87 -0.93
N VAL A 51 -4.15 -8.19 -2.12
CA VAL A 51 -4.77 -7.22 -3.03
C VAL A 51 -6.25 -7.10 -2.70
N ARG A 52 -6.68 -5.91 -2.30
CA ARG A 52 -8.08 -5.62 -1.94
C ARG A 52 -8.90 -5.21 -3.17
N GLY A 53 -10.20 -5.40 -3.12
CA GLY A 53 -11.08 -4.86 -4.14
C GLY A 53 -11.15 -3.33 -4.08
N ALA A 54 -11.08 -2.67 -5.23
CA ALA A 54 -11.18 -1.22 -5.37
C ALA A 54 -12.62 -0.74 -5.20
N ARG A 55 -13.53 -1.16 -6.08
CA ARG A 55 -14.94 -0.71 -6.12
C ARG A 55 -15.92 -1.71 -5.50
N LYS A 56 -15.62 -3.00 -5.57
CA LYS A 56 -16.47 -4.10 -5.14
C LYS A 56 -15.61 -5.23 -4.55
N LEU A 57 -16.23 -6.27 -4.08
CA LEU A 57 -15.57 -7.54 -3.79
C LEU A 57 -15.35 -8.29 -5.10
N TYR A 58 -14.18 -8.85 -5.28
CA TYR A 58 -13.77 -9.65 -6.43
C TYR A 58 -13.55 -11.09 -6.00
N GLY A 59 -13.69 -12.00 -6.91
CA GLY A 59 -13.45 -13.42 -6.75
C GLY A 59 -13.80 -14.18 -8.04
N PRO A 60 -13.61 -15.50 -8.04
CA PRO A 60 -13.18 -16.34 -6.91
C PRO A 60 -11.69 -16.24 -6.58
N ASN A 61 -10.84 -15.85 -7.55
CA ASN A 61 -9.39 -15.82 -7.38
C ASN A 61 -8.96 -14.73 -6.39
N GLN A 62 -7.96 -15.05 -5.60
CA GLN A 62 -7.34 -14.14 -4.63
C GLN A 62 -5.93 -13.80 -5.07
N TYR A 63 -5.59 -12.53 -5.04
CA TYR A 63 -4.29 -12.03 -5.48
C TYR A 63 -3.53 -11.42 -4.31
N PHE A 64 -2.21 -11.59 -4.37
CA PHE A 64 -1.26 -11.01 -3.42
C PHE A 64 -0.06 -10.48 -4.20
N LEU A 65 0.60 -9.49 -3.63
CA LEU A 65 1.84 -8.94 -4.19
C LEU A 65 2.98 -9.07 -3.19
N SER A 66 4.17 -9.22 -3.74
CA SER A 66 5.43 -9.09 -3.02
C SER A 66 6.48 -8.47 -3.94
N ASN A 67 7.63 -8.11 -3.38
CA ASN A 67 8.73 -7.54 -4.12
C ASN A 67 10.07 -7.85 -3.45
N ARG A 68 11.17 -7.41 -4.05
CA ARG A 68 12.52 -7.52 -3.49
C ARG A 68 12.81 -6.35 -2.56
N ASN A 69 12.11 -6.30 -1.45
CA ASN A 69 12.04 -5.15 -0.53
C ASN A 69 13.37 -4.74 0.13
N PHE A 70 14.41 -5.59 0.10
CA PHE A 70 15.75 -5.29 0.66
C PHE A 70 16.80 -5.00 -0.39
N SER A 71 16.46 -5.02 -1.66
CA SER A 71 17.37 -4.66 -2.72
C SER A 71 17.62 -3.16 -2.70
N ALA A 72 18.86 -2.75 -2.91
CA ALA A 72 19.21 -1.33 -3.06
C ALA A 72 18.45 -0.71 -4.24
N GLU A 73 18.29 -1.48 -5.30
CA GLU A 73 17.53 -1.17 -6.51
C GLU A 73 16.88 -2.46 -7.02
N SER A 74 15.65 -2.40 -7.51
CA SER A 74 14.97 -3.53 -8.14
C SER A 74 13.83 -3.05 -9.05
N ASP A 75 13.47 -3.93 -9.97
CA ASP A 75 12.35 -3.82 -10.92
C ASP A 75 11.28 -4.91 -10.68
N THR A 76 11.50 -5.77 -9.71
CA THR A 76 10.78 -7.04 -9.55
C THR A 76 9.52 -6.88 -8.72
N VAL A 77 8.41 -7.39 -9.23
CA VAL A 77 7.15 -7.60 -8.52
C VAL A 77 6.74 -9.07 -8.66
N TYR A 78 6.37 -9.71 -7.58
CA TYR A 78 5.77 -11.04 -7.58
C TYR A 78 4.26 -10.91 -7.49
N LEU A 79 3.56 -11.39 -8.50
CA LEU A 79 2.12 -11.58 -8.47
C LEU A 79 1.84 -13.02 -8.04
N ILE A 80 1.13 -13.16 -6.93
CA ILE A 80 0.76 -14.45 -6.36
C ILE A 80 -0.75 -14.59 -6.50
N GLU A 81 -1.19 -15.67 -7.11
CA GLU A 81 -2.60 -15.99 -7.32
C GLU A 81 -2.95 -17.28 -6.58
N ILE A 82 -4.05 -17.25 -5.84
CA ILE A 82 -4.74 -18.45 -5.41
C ILE A 82 -6.01 -18.54 -6.23
N SER A 83 -6.06 -19.51 -7.14
CA SER A 83 -7.18 -19.70 -8.05
C SER A 83 -8.34 -20.35 -7.33
N ASP A 84 -9.56 -19.97 -7.75
CA ASP A 84 -10.80 -20.61 -7.32
C ASP A 84 -11.18 -20.41 -5.83
N MET A 85 -12.31 -20.96 -5.44
CA MET A 85 -12.81 -20.89 -4.06
C MET A 85 -12.26 -22.05 -3.23
N MET A 86 -12.02 -21.79 -1.95
CA MET A 86 -11.52 -22.76 -0.98
C MET A 86 -12.34 -24.07 -0.89
N SER A 87 -13.52 -24.14 -1.45
CA SER A 87 -14.37 -25.32 -1.50
C SER A 87 -14.24 -26.12 -2.79
N SER A 88 -13.51 -25.65 -3.77
CA SER A 88 -13.17 -26.41 -4.96
C SER A 88 -12.05 -27.37 -4.61
N SER A 89 -11.94 -28.50 -5.23
CA SER A 89 -10.81 -29.41 -5.06
C SER A 89 -9.67 -29.11 -6.05
N SER A 90 -9.71 -27.93 -6.66
CA SER A 90 -8.85 -27.49 -7.76
C SER A 90 -8.08 -26.19 -7.48
N GLU A 91 -8.10 -25.72 -6.21
CA GLU A 91 -7.34 -24.53 -5.85
C GLU A 91 -5.83 -24.75 -6.11
N GLN A 92 -5.20 -23.77 -6.70
CA GLN A 92 -3.76 -23.73 -6.94
C GLN A 92 -3.20 -22.39 -6.51
N LEU A 93 -1.96 -22.41 -6.05
CA LEU A 93 -1.18 -21.22 -5.80
C LEU A 93 -0.10 -21.11 -6.87
N ASP A 94 -0.16 -20.02 -7.64
CA ASP A 94 0.80 -19.70 -8.68
C ASP A 94 1.56 -18.43 -8.32
N VAL A 95 2.85 -18.40 -8.67
CA VAL A 95 3.72 -17.22 -8.52
C VAL A 95 4.22 -16.81 -9.89
N THR A 96 3.95 -15.57 -10.27
CA THR A 96 4.44 -14.97 -11.52
C THR A 96 5.41 -13.85 -11.19
N LEU A 97 6.64 -13.95 -11.69
CA LEU A 97 7.61 -12.87 -11.61
C LEU A 97 7.32 -11.87 -12.73
N LEU A 98 7.13 -10.62 -12.35
CA LEU A 98 6.95 -9.49 -13.25
C LEU A 98 8.14 -8.54 -13.07
N SER A 99 8.56 -7.91 -14.16
CA SER A 99 9.58 -6.87 -14.13
C SER A 99 9.11 -5.62 -14.85
N ASN A 100 9.69 -4.50 -14.50
CA ASN A 100 9.29 -3.16 -14.91
C ASN A 100 10.53 -2.34 -15.28
N SER A 101 10.40 -1.45 -16.25
CA SER A 101 11.47 -0.49 -16.58
C SER A 101 11.61 0.65 -15.56
N ASP A 102 10.58 0.85 -14.72
CA ASP A 102 10.53 1.92 -13.70
C ASP A 102 11.00 1.34 -12.36
N HIS A 103 12.28 1.40 -12.08
CA HIS A 103 12.89 0.82 -10.90
C HIS A 103 12.45 1.51 -9.61
N TYR A 104 12.41 0.76 -8.53
CA TYR A 104 12.29 1.27 -7.17
C TYR A 104 13.59 1.06 -6.39
N PHE A 105 13.76 1.85 -5.33
CA PHE A 105 15.00 1.90 -4.56
C PHE A 105 14.71 1.72 -3.07
N MET A 106 15.73 1.24 -2.32
CA MET A 106 15.58 1.17 -0.87
C MET A 106 15.38 2.56 -0.30
N SER A 107 14.33 2.72 0.51
CA SER A 107 13.99 4.00 1.13
C SER A 107 15.02 4.40 2.20
N PRO A 108 15.53 5.62 2.21
CA PRO A 108 16.31 6.16 3.31
C PRO A 108 15.42 6.47 4.51
N SER A 109 16.01 6.71 5.68
CA SER A 109 15.28 7.21 6.84
C SER A 109 14.84 8.65 6.64
N GLY A 110 13.65 8.99 7.15
CA GLY A 110 13.08 10.32 7.05
C GLY A 110 13.78 11.31 8.00
N ARG A 111 14.01 12.52 7.51
CA ARG A 111 14.63 13.62 8.26
C ARG A 111 13.59 14.36 9.08
N GLN A 112 14.01 14.95 10.17
CA GLN A 112 13.21 15.83 11.01
C GLN A 112 13.92 17.17 11.23
N SER A 113 13.25 18.14 11.86
CA SER A 113 13.84 19.41 12.33
C SER A 113 14.85 19.23 13.46
N ILE A 114 15.08 18.02 13.93
CA ILE A 114 16.10 17.61 14.90
C ILE A 114 17.03 16.56 14.29
N ALA A 115 18.16 16.30 14.91
CA ALA A 115 19.15 15.34 14.38
C ALA A 115 18.67 13.89 14.32
N LYS A 116 17.62 13.55 15.08
CA LYS A 116 17.04 12.20 15.09
C LYS A 116 16.26 11.93 13.81
N LEU A 117 16.47 10.75 13.24
CA LEU A 117 15.77 10.29 12.02
C LEU A 117 14.55 9.44 12.35
N LEU A 118 13.67 9.29 11.39
CA LEU A 118 12.49 8.41 11.44
C LEU A 118 12.66 7.24 10.49
N ALA A 119 12.46 6.02 10.99
CA ALA A 119 12.54 4.81 10.17
C ALA A 119 11.39 4.78 9.15
N THR A 120 11.67 4.79 7.86
CA THR A 120 10.68 4.63 6.78
C THR A 120 10.41 3.18 6.45
N ASN A 121 11.11 2.23 7.11
CA ASN A 121 11.10 0.80 6.79
C ASN A 121 11.80 0.50 5.44
N ASP A 122 11.69 -0.73 4.97
CA ASP A 122 12.17 -1.16 3.66
C ASP A 122 11.12 -0.90 2.56
N SER A 123 11.38 -1.36 1.34
CA SER A 123 10.51 -1.17 0.18
C SER A 123 9.40 -2.23 0.05
N ARG A 124 8.96 -2.87 1.15
CA ARG A 124 7.88 -3.87 1.12
C ARG A 124 6.56 -3.31 0.63
N MET A 125 5.74 -4.15 0.01
CA MET A 125 4.37 -3.79 -0.35
C MET A 125 3.57 -3.39 0.89
N LEU A 126 2.90 -2.23 0.84
CA LEU A 126 2.15 -1.66 1.96
C LEU A 126 0.68 -1.41 1.64
N GLY A 127 0.32 -1.35 0.36
CA GLY A 127 -1.04 -1.22 -0.10
C GLY A 127 -1.20 -1.75 -1.51
N ALA A 128 -2.29 -2.48 -1.76
CA ALA A 128 -2.65 -2.94 -3.10
C ALA A 128 -4.16 -3.01 -3.26
N ILE A 129 -4.65 -2.57 -4.40
CA ILE A 129 -6.06 -2.60 -4.80
C ILE A 129 -6.18 -3.12 -6.23
N ARG A 130 -7.31 -3.80 -6.56
CA ARG A 130 -7.60 -4.26 -7.91
C ARG A 130 -8.98 -3.85 -8.37
N ASP A 131 -9.11 -3.69 -9.66
CA ASP A 131 -10.39 -3.70 -10.37
C ASP A 131 -10.42 -4.85 -11.40
N ASP A 132 -11.28 -4.78 -12.39
CA ASP A 132 -11.50 -5.89 -13.32
C ASP A 132 -10.23 -6.23 -14.13
N SER A 133 -9.45 -5.24 -14.59
CA SER A 133 -8.30 -5.46 -15.47
C SER A 133 -6.94 -4.97 -14.93
N TRP A 134 -6.92 -4.30 -13.78
CA TRP A 134 -5.71 -3.72 -13.25
C TRP A 134 -5.54 -3.93 -11.75
N ILE A 135 -4.27 -3.90 -11.31
CA ILE A 135 -3.87 -3.81 -9.91
C ILE A 135 -3.02 -2.55 -9.75
N GLN A 136 -3.31 -1.74 -8.74
CA GLN A 136 -2.43 -0.66 -8.28
C GLN A 136 -1.85 -1.00 -6.91
N TYR A 137 -0.60 -0.62 -6.68
CA TYR A 137 0.09 -0.91 -5.43
C TYR A 137 1.05 0.21 -5.05
N VAL A 138 1.34 0.30 -3.75
CA VAL A 138 2.27 1.28 -3.21
C VAL A 138 3.23 0.67 -2.20
N HIS A 139 4.43 1.22 -2.18
CA HIS A 139 5.45 0.92 -1.17
C HIS A 139 6.44 2.08 -1.01
N ASN A 140 7.29 2.00 0.00
CA ASN A 140 8.35 2.99 0.15
C ASN A 140 9.40 2.84 -0.95
N SER A 141 9.99 3.97 -1.33
CA SER A 141 11.10 4.05 -2.27
C SER A 141 12.01 5.23 -1.93
N MET A 142 12.92 5.55 -2.82
CA MET A 142 13.78 6.73 -2.78
C MET A 142 13.68 7.47 -4.12
N ASP A 143 13.59 8.77 -4.06
CA ASP A 143 13.85 9.62 -5.22
C ASP A 143 15.36 9.76 -5.42
N THR A 144 15.86 9.21 -6.50
CA THR A 144 17.31 9.21 -6.79
C THR A 144 17.86 10.60 -7.11
N ALA A 145 17.02 11.55 -7.51
CA ALA A 145 17.44 12.91 -7.81
C ALA A 145 17.70 13.74 -6.55
N SER A 146 16.84 13.60 -5.54
CA SER A 146 16.96 14.32 -4.26
C SER A 146 17.61 13.49 -3.15
N GLY A 147 17.57 12.16 -3.26
CA GLY A 147 17.97 11.23 -2.19
C GLY A 147 16.94 11.14 -1.07
N ASN A 148 15.74 11.71 -1.22
CA ASN A 148 14.71 11.72 -0.21
C ASN A 148 13.90 10.43 -0.21
N ALA A 149 13.34 10.06 0.95
CA ALA A 149 12.36 8.99 1.04
C ALA A 149 11.10 9.37 0.27
N ALA A 150 10.62 8.45 -0.55
CA ALA A 150 9.55 8.65 -1.51
C ALA A 150 8.56 7.48 -1.49
N VAL A 151 7.47 7.63 -2.20
CA VAL A 151 6.48 6.57 -2.44
C VAL A 151 6.60 6.09 -3.88
N TYR A 152 6.70 4.78 -4.05
CA TYR A 152 6.49 4.15 -5.35
C TYR A 152 5.03 3.79 -5.50
N HIS A 153 4.41 4.24 -6.60
CA HIS A 153 3.08 3.85 -7.02
C HIS A 153 3.18 3.07 -8.33
N GLY A 154 2.89 1.78 -8.27
CA GLY A 154 2.94 0.87 -9.41
C GLY A 154 1.55 0.45 -9.88
N THR A 155 1.46 0.12 -11.16
CA THR A 155 0.27 -0.42 -11.81
C THR A 155 0.63 -1.68 -12.58
N ILE A 156 -0.20 -2.71 -12.48
CA ILE A 156 -0.15 -3.92 -13.30
C ILE A 156 -1.44 -3.96 -14.11
N ASP A 157 -1.34 -3.66 -15.38
CA ASP A 157 -2.45 -3.77 -16.33
C ASP A 157 -2.55 -5.19 -16.89
N ASN A 158 -3.78 -5.63 -17.21
CA ASN A 158 -4.08 -6.94 -17.80
C ASN A 158 -3.49 -8.11 -17.00
N PHE A 159 -3.51 -8.01 -15.67
CA PHE A 159 -2.80 -8.93 -14.77
C PHE A 159 -3.24 -10.39 -14.90
N GLU A 160 -4.45 -10.67 -15.39
CA GLU A 160 -4.98 -12.03 -15.63
C GLU A 160 -4.59 -12.60 -17.00
N SER A 161 -3.92 -11.85 -17.88
CA SER A 161 -3.62 -12.30 -19.24
C SER A 161 -2.18 -12.01 -19.66
N THR A 162 -1.89 -10.76 -19.99
CA THR A 162 -0.55 -10.31 -20.40
C THR A 162 -0.17 -9.10 -19.54
N PRO A 163 0.35 -9.34 -18.33
CA PRO A 163 0.64 -8.28 -17.39
C PRO A 163 1.63 -7.25 -17.95
N LEU A 164 1.26 -5.98 -17.86
CA LEU A 164 2.12 -4.83 -18.16
C LEU A 164 2.33 -4.04 -16.89
N VAL A 165 3.58 -3.94 -16.42
CA VAL A 165 3.93 -3.25 -15.20
C VAL A 165 4.49 -1.87 -15.53
N SER A 166 3.99 -0.85 -14.83
CA SER A 166 4.53 0.51 -14.86
C SER A 166 4.59 1.06 -13.45
N GLY A 167 5.36 2.12 -13.25
CA GLY A 167 5.48 2.74 -11.94
C GLY A 167 5.95 4.18 -11.98
N VAL A 168 5.69 4.89 -10.91
CA VAL A 168 6.13 6.27 -10.73
C VAL A 168 6.59 6.48 -9.28
N ILE A 169 7.62 7.31 -9.11
CA ILE A 169 8.09 7.74 -7.80
C ILE A 169 7.42 9.08 -7.47
N LEU A 170 6.59 9.10 -6.43
CA LEU A 170 5.99 10.30 -5.88
C LEU A 170 6.93 10.86 -4.82
N SER A 171 7.45 12.04 -5.03
CA SER A 171 8.48 12.65 -4.19
C SER A 171 8.28 14.15 -4.00
N ASP A 172 9.02 14.73 -3.08
CA ASP A 172 9.10 16.16 -2.81
C ASP A 172 10.58 16.53 -2.58
N SER A 173 10.98 17.72 -2.96
CA SER A 173 12.37 18.17 -2.81
C SER A 173 12.83 18.37 -1.36
N ILE A 174 11.90 18.49 -0.42
CA ILE A 174 12.17 18.79 0.99
C ILE A 174 11.65 17.67 1.90
N LYS A 175 10.48 17.09 1.59
CA LYS A 175 9.80 16.09 2.42
C LYS A 175 10.32 14.69 2.17
N ASP A 176 10.30 13.90 3.23
CA ASP A 176 10.50 12.46 3.23
C ASP A 176 9.15 11.77 3.50
N TYR A 177 8.80 10.79 2.68
CA TYR A 177 7.55 10.05 2.78
C TYR A 177 7.78 8.64 3.32
N GLY A 178 6.82 8.12 4.05
CA GLY A 178 6.89 6.76 4.55
C GLY A 178 5.52 6.13 4.81
N TYR A 179 5.48 4.83 4.76
CA TYR A 179 4.29 4.01 5.05
C TYR A 179 3.07 4.37 4.19
N PRO A 180 3.20 4.37 2.85
CA PRO A 180 2.08 4.65 1.99
C PRO A 180 1.01 3.58 2.04
N ASN A 181 -0.22 3.98 1.72
CA ASN A 181 -1.30 3.07 1.41
C ASN A 181 -2.20 3.71 0.35
N ILE A 182 -3.07 2.93 -0.29
CA ILE A 182 -3.85 3.34 -1.45
C ILE A 182 -5.32 2.94 -1.32
N ALA A 183 -6.22 3.81 -1.80
CA ALA A 183 -7.62 3.50 -1.98
C ALA A 183 -8.17 4.12 -3.26
N SER A 184 -9.00 3.37 -3.99
CA SER A 184 -9.66 3.86 -5.19
C SER A 184 -10.77 4.85 -4.85
N THR A 185 -10.90 5.87 -5.66
CA THR A 185 -12.06 6.79 -5.73
C THR A 185 -12.85 6.62 -7.00
N GLY A 186 -12.33 5.88 -7.98
CA GLY A 186 -12.96 5.61 -9.25
C GLY A 186 -14.34 4.97 -9.13
N ILE A 187 -15.23 5.25 -10.07
CA ILE A 187 -16.62 4.78 -10.07
C ILE A 187 -16.88 3.76 -11.17
N ASP A 188 -16.17 3.85 -12.27
CA ASP A 188 -16.27 2.96 -13.41
C ASP A 188 -15.15 1.89 -13.42
N PRO A 189 -15.34 0.76 -14.14
CA PRO A 189 -14.37 -0.35 -14.16
C PRO A 189 -12.97 0.02 -14.64
N ASP A 190 -12.87 0.91 -15.59
CA ASP A 190 -11.59 1.33 -16.16
C ASP A 190 -10.98 2.54 -15.45
N ASP A 191 -11.64 3.00 -14.41
CA ASP A 191 -11.29 4.21 -13.69
C ASP A 191 -10.21 3.91 -12.64
N LYS A 192 -9.00 4.37 -12.91
CA LYS A 192 -7.83 4.18 -12.04
C LYS A 192 -7.67 5.26 -10.98
N GLU A 193 -8.65 6.13 -10.81
CA GLU A 193 -8.61 7.17 -9.80
C GLU A 193 -8.33 6.62 -8.41
N CYS A 194 -7.42 7.26 -7.70
CA CYS A 194 -7.06 6.82 -6.37
C CYS A 194 -6.53 7.96 -5.49
N VAL A 195 -6.55 7.73 -4.21
CA VAL A 195 -5.80 8.48 -3.21
C VAL A 195 -4.65 7.61 -2.72
N VAL A 196 -3.43 8.12 -2.87
CA VAL A 196 -2.23 7.58 -2.24
C VAL A 196 -1.92 8.44 -1.02
N ALA A 197 -2.09 7.90 0.18
CA ALA A 197 -1.84 8.63 1.41
C ALA A 197 -0.69 7.99 2.21
N PHE A 198 0.03 8.81 2.95
CA PHE A 198 1.27 8.42 3.63
C PHE A 198 1.56 9.33 4.81
N ASN A 199 2.46 8.89 5.68
CA ASN A 199 3.09 9.78 6.64
C ASN A 199 4.21 10.56 5.96
N TYR A 200 4.39 11.82 6.33
CA TYR A 200 5.52 12.64 5.86
C TYR A 200 6.28 13.26 7.03
N THR A 201 7.52 13.61 6.76
CA THR A 201 8.38 14.39 7.65
C THR A 201 9.31 15.27 6.83
N SER A 202 9.95 16.25 7.42
CA SER A 202 10.94 17.07 6.73
C SER A 202 11.91 17.74 7.71
N PRO A 203 13.02 18.34 7.24
CA PRO A 203 13.91 19.13 8.10
C PRO A 203 13.27 20.39 8.69
N ILE A 204 12.12 20.84 8.16
CA ILE A 204 11.46 22.08 8.55
C ILE A 204 10.08 21.86 9.18
N ASP A 205 9.42 20.72 8.88
CA ASP A 205 8.11 20.36 9.41
C ASP A 205 8.22 19.15 10.35
N SER A 206 7.33 19.08 11.32
CA SER A 206 7.15 17.87 12.13
C SER A 206 6.39 16.81 11.36
N ALA A 207 6.61 15.55 11.73
CA ALA A 207 5.97 14.41 11.11
C ALA A 207 4.44 14.53 11.11
N GLY A 208 3.81 14.32 9.97
CA GLY A 208 2.38 14.48 9.74
C GLY A 208 1.82 13.49 8.72
N VAL A 209 0.62 13.77 8.22
CA VAL A 209 -0.10 12.94 7.26
C VAL A 209 -0.41 13.75 6.01
N GLY A 210 -0.13 13.21 4.85
CA GLY A 210 -0.41 13.81 3.55
C GLY A 210 -0.89 12.81 2.52
N CYS A 211 -1.30 13.30 1.35
CA CYS A 211 -1.69 12.47 0.24
C CYS A 211 -1.47 13.14 -1.11
N TYR A 212 -1.45 12.31 -2.15
CA TYR A 212 -1.71 12.68 -3.54
C TYR A 212 -3.03 12.07 -3.99
N TYR A 213 -3.73 12.79 -4.84
CA TYR A 213 -4.84 12.28 -5.62
C TYR A 213 -4.38 12.07 -7.06
N MET A 214 -4.74 10.95 -7.66
CA MET A 214 -4.53 10.67 -9.07
C MET A 214 -5.89 10.64 -9.77
N ASP A 215 -6.06 11.45 -10.82
CA ASP A 215 -7.30 11.56 -11.58
C ASP A 215 -7.48 10.44 -12.63
N THR A 216 -8.59 10.45 -13.36
CA THR A 216 -8.91 9.51 -14.44
C THR A 216 -7.90 9.50 -15.58
N ASN A 217 -7.18 10.62 -15.80
CA ASN A 217 -6.11 10.75 -16.79
C ASN A 217 -4.75 10.29 -16.23
N GLN A 218 -4.72 9.75 -15.02
CA GLN A 218 -3.51 9.35 -14.30
C GLN A 218 -2.56 10.52 -14.01
N VAL A 219 -3.12 11.71 -13.82
CA VAL A 219 -2.38 12.92 -13.41
C VAL A 219 -2.51 13.10 -11.91
N TYR A 220 -1.37 13.32 -11.24
CA TYR A 220 -1.35 13.53 -9.80
C TYR A 220 -1.59 15.00 -9.45
N SER A 221 -2.34 15.22 -8.39
CA SER A 221 -2.47 16.53 -7.75
C SER A 221 -1.14 16.98 -7.13
N ASP A 222 -1.08 18.22 -6.70
CA ASP A 222 -0.08 18.66 -5.74
C ASP A 222 -0.22 17.91 -4.41
N PHE A 223 0.83 17.98 -3.55
CA PHE A 223 0.78 17.44 -2.20
C PHE A 223 -0.37 18.07 -1.40
N ASN A 224 -1.25 17.23 -0.85
CA ASN A 224 -2.35 17.64 0.00
C ASN A 224 -2.08 17.29 1.46
N LEU A 225 -2.10 18.30 2.32
CA LEU A 225 -1.91 18.15 3.76
C LEU A 225 -3.20 17.65 4.42
N ILE A 226 -3.13 16.53 5.12
CA ILE A 226 -4.24 15.99 5.92
C ILE A 226 -4.10 16.38 7.39
N LYS A 227 -2.90 16.22 7.94
CA LYS A 227 -2.59 16.59 9.33
C LYS A 227 -1.16 17.11 9.43
N LEU A 228 -1.02 18.34 9.88
CA LEU A 228 0.29 18.90 10.23
C LEU A 228 0.78 18.31 11.55
N GLY A 229 2.06 17.94 11.59
CA GLY A 229 2.72 17.58 12.83
C GLY A 229 2.88 18.79 13.78
N GLU A 230 2.85 18.54 15.07
CA GLU A 230 2.88 19.57 16.11
C GLU A 230 4.28 19.68 16.76
N ALA A 231 5.04 18.57 16.78
CA ALA A 231 6.39 18.51 17.32
C ALA A 231 7.18 17.35 16.69
N PRO A 232 8.52 17.39 16.70
CA PRO A 232 9.34 16.25 16.28
C PRO A 232 9.07 15.01 17.14
N ILE A 233 9.17 13.83 16.53
CA ILE A 233 9.10 12.57 17.24
C ILE A 233 10.47 12.29 17.87
N ASN A 234 10.49 12.12 19.19
CA ASN A 234 11.69 11.83 19.97
C ASN A 234 11.32 10.95 21.17
N THR A 235 11.05 9.67 20.88
CA THR A 235 10.48 8.73 21.86
C THR A 235 11.57 7.82 22.44
N PHE A 236 12.48 7.31 21.60
CA PHE A 236 13.52 6.37 22.01
C PHE A 236 14.86 7.08 22.23
N VAL A 237 15.79 6.41 22.88
CA VAL A 237 17.13 6.96 23.15
C VAL A 237 18.03 6.92 21.91
N ASP A 238 17.75 6.03 20.97
CA ASP A 238 18.53 5.80 19.76
C ASP A 238 18.46 6.99 18.78
N SER A 239 19.33 6.99 17.79
CA SER A 239 19.38 8.01 16.72
C SER A 239 18.24 7.88 15.71
N LEU A 240 17.48 6.78 15.76
CA LEU A 240 16.38 6.44 14.85
C LEU A 240 15.14 6.10 15.67
N ASP A 241 14.04 6.82 15.43
CA ASP A 241 12.74 6.50 15.99
C ASP A 241 11.87 5.73 14.97
N ARG A 242 11.05 4.82 15.49
CA ARG A 242 10.00 4.16 14.71
C ARG A 242 8.74 5.02 14.69
N TRP A 243 8.07 5.04 13.55
CA TRP A 243 6.83 5.78 13.35
C TRP A 243 6.03 5.16 12.20
N GLY A 244 4.71 5.36 12.19
CA GLY A 244 3.88 5.14 11.02
C GLY A 244 3.66 3.70 10.55
N ASP A 245 4.13 2.69 11.24
CA ASP A 245 4.07 1.25 10.84
C ASP A 245 2.64 0.77 10.45
N TYR A 246 1.60 1.44 10.91
CA TYR A 246 0.20 1.04 10.76
C TYR A 246 -0.64 2.13 10.09
N PHE A 247 -0.20 2.58 8.93
CA PHE A 247 -0.99 3.51 8.13
C PHE A 247 -2.18 2.78 7.50
N ALA A 248 -3.38 3.35 7.62
CA ALA A 248 -4.58 2.79 7.05
C ALA A 248 -5.27 3.78 6.11
N ILE A 249 -5.87 3.25 5.04
CA ILE A 249 -6.72 3.99 4.12
C ILE A 249 -7.87 3.08 3.66
N GLN A 250 -9.07 3.64 3.57
CA GLN A 250 -10.26 2.90 3.17
C GLN A 250 -11.22 3.78 2.38
N ARG A 251 -11.64 3.29 1.22
CA ARG A 251 -12.74 3.86 0.45
C ARG A 251 -14.05 3.78 1.24
N GLN A 252 -14.86 4.80 1.18
CA GLN A 252 -16.23 4.77 1.67
C GLN A 252 -17.15 4.26 0.54
N TYR A 253 -17.53 2.98 0.57
CA TYR A 253 -18.23 2.32 -0.55
C TYR A 253 -19.58 2.93 -0.91
N ASN A 254 -20.33 3.46 0.04
CA ASN A 254 -21.59 4.15 -0.19
C ASN A 254 -21.42 5.65 -0.53
N SER A 255 -20.18 6.12 -0.61
CA SER A 255 -19.82 7.47 -1.04
C SER A 255 -18.42 7.44 -1.63
N PRO A 256 -18.27 6.94 -2.87
CA PRO A 256 -16.98 6.54 -3.44
C PRO A 256 -15.93 7.64 -3.50
N CYS A 257 -16.36 8.90 -3.61
CA CYS A 257 -15.45 10.05 -3.58
C CYS A 257 -14.84 10.34 -2.21
N ASN A 258 -15.21 9.60 -1.18
CA ASN A 258 -14.68 9.78 0.17
C ASN A 258 -13.76 8.62 0.54
N VAL A 259 -12.59 8.99 1.05
CA VAL A 259 -11.60 8.07 1.55
C VAL A 259 -11.28 8.44 3.00
N TRP A 260 -11.28 7.46 3.89
CA TRP A 260 -10.86 7.61 5.27
C TRP A 260 -9.42 7.17 5.42
N THR A 261 -8.62 7.98 6.11
CA THR A 261 -7.23 7.70 6.42
C THR A 261 -6.99 7.69 7.92
N ALA A 262 -6.07 6.85 8.38
CA ALA A 262 -5.55 6.88 9.74
C ALA A 262 -4.03 6.84 9.67
N GLY A 263 -3.38 7.92 10.08
CA GLY A 263 -1.93 8.10 10.05
C GLY A 263 -1.39 8.65 11.35
N MET A 264 -0.07 8.63 11.47
CA MET A 264 0.65 9.11 12.64
C MET A 264 1.11 10.55 12.45
N TYR A 265 1.05 11.35 13.49
CA TYR A 265 1.68 12.69 13.53
C TYR A 265 2.49 12.87 14.81
N GLY A 266 3.54 13.69 14.72
CA GLY A 266 4.36 14.09 15.86
C GLY A 266 3.64 15.10 16.73
N LYS A 267 3.64 14.89 18.04
CA LYS A 267 3.15 15.84 19.04
C LYS A 267 4.10 15.95 20.21
N GLN A 268 3.93 16.97 21.04
CA GLN A 268 4.76 17.15 22.22
C GLN A 268 4.75 15.91 23.12
N GLY A 269 5.93 15.38 23.38
CA GLY A 269 6.12 14.18 24.22
C GLY A 269 5.87 12.85 23.50
N GLY A 270 5.81 12.81 22.16
CA GLY A 270 5.69 11.55 21.41
C GLY A 270 4.97 11.67 20.07
N ASN A 271 3.97 10.85 19.89
CA ASN A 271 3.17 10.81 18.66
C ASN A 271 1.66 10.72 18.96
N GLY A 272 0.84 10.93 17.94
CA GLY A 272 -0.61 10.75 17.96
C GLY A 272 -1.08 10.10 16.68
N THR A 273 -2.28 9.56 16.69
CA THR A 273 -2.97 9.07 15.50
C THR A 273 -4.02 10.09 15.07
N TRP A 274 -4.08 10.37 13.79
CA TRP A 274 -5.09 11.22 13.17
C TRP A 274 -5.95 10.40 12.23
N ILE A 275 -7.27 10.51 12.38
CA ILE A 275 -8.23 9.95 11.45
C ILE A 275 -8.80 11.12 10.65
N GLY A 276 -8.60 11.09 9.33
CA GLY A 276 -9.03 12.14 8.41
C GLY A 276 -9.88 11.58 7.27
N ARG A 277 -10.79 12.41 6.78
CA ARG A 277 -11.53 12.14 5.55
C ARG A 277 -10.97 13.02 4.44
N VAL A 278 -10.59 12.39 3.34
CA VAL A 278 -10.25 13.05 2.07
C VAL A 278 -11.48 12.96 1.17
N ALA A 279 -11.98 14.10 0.72
CA ALA A 279 -13.06 14.17 -0.26
C ALA A 279 -12.48 14.62 -1.61
N VAL A 280 -12.75 13.86 -2.66
CA VAL A 280 -12.35 14.18 -4.03
C VAL A 280 -13.57 14.73 -4.77
N GLU A 281 -13.69 16.05 -4.83
CA GLU A 281 -14.90 16.71 -5.36
C GLU A 281 -15.13 16.45 -6.86
N GLU A 282 -14.08 16.22 -7.63
CA GLU A 282 -14.20 15.96 -9.07
C GLU A 282 -14.80 14.59 -9.37
N ALA A 283 -14.46 13.56 -8.59
CA ALA A 283 -15.04 12.24 -8.68
C ALA A 283 -16.52 12.20 -8.22
N CYS A 284 -16.97 13.21 -7.47
CA CYS A 284 -18.33 13.31 -6.91
C CYS A 284 -19.36 13.93 -7.86
N ARG A 285 -19.01 14.28 -9.07
CA ARG A 285 -19.95 14.87 -10.04
C ARG A 285 -20.85 13.83 -10.73
N ILE A 286 -21.31 12.81 -10.00
CA ILE A 286 -22.41 11.98 -10.48
C ILE A 286 -23.69 12.81 -10.29
N PRO A 287 -24.52 13.02 -11.33
CA PRO A 287 -25.87 13.46 -11.13
C PRO A 287 -26.56 12.39 -10.27
N VAL A 288 -26.86 12.70 -9.02
CA VAL A 288 -27.76 11.87 -8.21
C VAL A 288 -29.05 11.81 -9.01
N PRO A 289 -29.55 10.63 -9.45
CA PRO A 289 -30.88 10.57 -10.03
C PRO A 289 -31.83 11.16 -8.98
N ILE A 290 -32.54 12.20 -9.34
CA ILE A 290 -33.66 12.69 -8.53
C ILE A 290 -34.67 11.55 -8.63
N GLU A 291 -34.76 10.72 -7.60
CA GLU A 291 -35.90 9.83 -7.44
C GLU A 291 -37.09 10.77 -7.23
N ASP A 292 -37.91 10.89 -8.28
CA ASP A 292 -39.24 11.51 -8.17
C ASP A 292 -40.01 10.69 -7.14
N THR A 293 -40.04 11.14 -5.92
CA THR A 293 -40.99 10.69 -4.91
C THR A 293 -42.36 11.27 -5.30
N LEU A 294 -43.16 10.44 -5.99
CA LEU A 294 -44.62 10.61 -6.05
C LEU A 294 -45.29 10.20 -4.75
#